data_fdaccd73f79a5e6b2eaa7de448bdd564
#
_entry.id   fdaccd73f79a5e6b2eaa7de448bdd564
#
_cell.length_a   1.000
_cell.length_b   1.000
_cell.length_c   1.000
_cell.angle_alpha   90.00
_cell.angle_beta   90.00
_cell.angle_gamma   90.00
#
_symmetry.space_group_name_H-M   'P 1'
#
loop_
_entity.id
_entity.type
_entity.pdbx_description
1 polymer ?
#
loop_
_entity_poly.entity_id
_entity_poly.type
_entity_poly.pdbx_seq_one_letter_code
_entity_poly.pdbx_strand_id
1 'polypeptide(L)'
;PGCSAHANDRAQFAELETLGELTKIAWDKGCQVMIEGPGHVPMHKIKVNMEKQLALCGEAPFYTLGPLVTDIAPGYDHITSGIGAAMIGWFGTSMLCYVTPKEHLGLPNRDDVKTGVVTYKIAAHAADLAKGHPAAQIRDDALSRARFGFRWEDQFNLGLDPDTARAFHDETLPKEAHKVAHFCSMCGPKFCSMEITREVRDYAARLNERQEGMAEMSEKFRDLGGEVYIRTDERPPSEEPALRTKR
;
A
#
# COMPACT_ATOMS: atom_id res chain seq x y z
N PRO A 1 -7.53 27.36 -1.23
CA PRO A 1 -8.38 27.93 -0.18
C PRO A 1 -7.87 27.56 1.21
N GLY A 2 -8.03 28.47 2.18
CA GLY A 2 -7.62 28.27 3.57
C GLY A 2 -8.63 27.49 4.42
N CYS A 3 -9.75 27.06 3.84
CA CYS A 3 -10.74 26.17 4.48
C CYS A 3 -11.63 25.51 3.41
N SER A 4 -12.28 24.40 3.79
CA SER A 4 -13.14 23.62 2.91
C SER A 4 -14.35 24.40 2.37
N ALA A 5 -14.80 25.42 3.09
CA ALA A 5 -15.94 26.25 2.69
C ALA A 5 -15.70 27.00 1.37
N HIS A 6 -14.45 27.33 1.06
CA HIS A 6 -14.06 28.09 -0.15
C HIS A 6 -13.45 27.21 -1.25
N ALA A 7 -13.44 25.90 -1.07
CA ALA A 7 -12.86 24.96 -2.03
C ALA A 7 -13.66 24.98 -3.35
N ASN A 8 -12.95 25.18 -4.46
CA ASN A 8 -13.49 25.27 -5.81
C ASN A 8 -14.47 26.44 -6.01
N ASP A 9 -14.37 27.49 -5.20
CA ASP A 9 -15.15 28.69 -5.40
C ASP A 9 -14.60 29.54 -6.58
N ARG A 10 -15.28 30.62 -6.90
CA ARG A 10 -14.90 31.49 -8.00
C ARG A 10 -13.54 32.16 -7.79
N ALA A 11 -13.17 32.47 -6.54
CA ALA A 11 -11.92 33.14 -6.23
C ALA A 11 -10.74 32.19 -6.42
N GLN A 12 -10.86 30.94 -5.96
CA GLN A 12 -9.81 29.92 -6.14
C GLN A 12 -9.59 29.60 -7.62
N PHE A 13 -10.66 29.49 -8.41
CA PHE A 13 -10.50 29.22 -9.84
C PHE A 13 -9.95 30.42 -10.62
N ALA A 14 -10.27 31.66 -10.23
CA ALA A 14 -9.66 32.85 -10.80
C ALA A 14 -8.17 32.94 -10.48
N GLU A 15 -7.76 32.54 -9.27
CA GLU A 15 -6.33 32.39 -8.92
C GLU A 15 -5.63 31.41 -9.86
N LEU A 16 -6.24 30.27 -10.10
CA LEU A 16 -5.68 29.23 -10.96
C LEU A 16 -5.56 29.71 -12.43
N GLU A 17 -6.52 30.46 -12.93
CA GLU A 17 -6.48 31.10 -14.24
C GLU A 17 -5.27 32.06 -14.33
N THR A 18 -5.09 32.91 -13.31
CA THR A 18 -3.95 33.84 -13.21
C THR A 18 -2.60 33.07 -13.16
N LEU A 19 -2.53 31.98 -12.42
CA LEU A 19 -1.34 31.12 -12.38
C LEU A 19 -1.03 30.50 -13.74
N GLY A 20 -2.05 30.14 -14.51
CA GLY A 20 -1.89 29.68 -15.89
C GLY A 20 -1.30 30.75 -16.82
N GLU A 21 -1.71 32.02 -16.69
CA GLU A 21 -1.14 33.15 -17.43
C GLU A 21 0.32 33.40 -17.04
N LEU A 22 0.61 33.43 -15.75
CA LEU A 22 1.98 33.62 -15.23
C LEU A 22 2.91 32.48 -15.65
N THR A 23 2.42 31.26 -15.74
CA THR A 23 3.17 30.10 -16.21
C THR A 23 3.67 30.29 -17.64
N LYS A 24 2.82 30.78 -18.54
CA LYS A 24 3.19 31.07 -19.94
C LYS A 24 4.26 32.15 -20.01
N ILE A 25 4.10 33.23 -19.24
CA ILE A 25 5.09 34.33 -19.17
C ILE A 25 6.47 33.83 -18.68
N ALA A 26 6.48 32.95 -17.70
CA ALA A 26 7.72 32.37 -17.18
C ALA A 26 8.39 31.45 -18.22
N TRP A 27 7.64 30.61 -18.90
CA TRP A 27 8.13 29.71 -19.94
C TRP A 27 8.70 30.48 -21.14
N ASP A 28 8.04 31.57 -21.57
CA ASP A 28 8.55 32.45 -22.63
C ASP A 28 9.92 33.07 -22.29
N LYS A 29 10.24 33.18 -21.00
CA LYS A 29 11.53 33.65 -20.49
C LYS A 29 12.53 32.50 -20.21
N GLY A 30 12.17 31.25 -20.53
CA GLY A 30 12.99 30.08 -20.26
C GLY A 30 13.05 29.67 -18.78
N CYS A 31 12.12 30.10 -17.96
CA CYS A 31 12.05 29.74 -16.53
C CYS A 31 11.18 28.50 -16.32
N GLN A 32 11.66 27.57 -15.50
CA GLN A 32 10.86 26.47 -14.99
C GLN A 32 9.79 26.98 -14.01
N VAL A 33 8.64 26.32 -13.99
CA VAL A 33 7.49 26.70 -13.14
C VAL A 33 6.99 25.48 -12.39
N MET A 34 6.60 25.68 -11.15
CA MET A 34 5.80 24.76 -10.34
C MET A 34 4.63 25.55 -9.77
N ILE A 35 3.42 25.03 -9.93
CA ILE A 35 2.18 25.67 -9.47
C ILE A 35 1.88 25.17 -8.06
N GLU A 36 1.70 26.08 -7.12
CA GLU A 36 1.21 25.73 -5.80
C GLU A 36 -0.32 25.60 -5.80
N GLY A 37 -0.81 24.55 -5.18
CA GLY A 37 -2.22 24.20 -5.13
C GLY A 37 -2.90 24.48 -3.79
N PRO A 38 -4.21 24.25 -3.72
CA PRO A 38 -5.02 24.54 -2.54
C PRO A 38 -4.74 23.54 -1.39
N GLY A 39 -4.79 24.06 -0.15
CA GLY A 39 -4.58 23.28 1.07
C GLY A 39 -5.82 22.59 1.64
N HIS A 40 -7.03 23.01 1.27
CA HIS A 40 -8.29 22.49 1.83
C HIS A 40 -9.29 22.21 0.71
N VAL A 41 -9.45 20.94 0.33
CA VAL A 41 -10.42 20.53 -0.72
C VAL A 41 -11.11 19.24 -0.29
N PRO A 42 -12.42 19.23 -0.05
CA PRO A 42 -13.19 18.03 0.19
C PRO A 42 -13.01 16.97 -0.91
N MET A 43 -13.00 15.69 -0.55
CA MET A 43 -12.67 14.57 -1.43
C MET A 43 -13.35 14.65 -2.80
N HIS A 44 -14.65 14.92 -2.82
CA HIS A 44 -15.45 14.96 -4.05
C HIS A 44 -15.11 16.13 -4.99
N LYS A 45 -14.34 17.13 -4.52
CA LYS A 45 -13.93 18.30 -5.31
C LYS A 45 -12.48 18.21 -5.82
N ILE A 46 -11.69 17.25 -5.33
CA ILE A 46 -10.24 17.13 -5.63
C ILE A 46 -10.01 16.90 -7.13
N LYS A 47 -10.73 15.97 -7.72
CA LYS A 47 -10.54 15.62 -9.14
C LYS A 47 -10.77 16.84 -10.06
N VAL A 48 -11.85 17.57 -9.85
CA VAL A 48 -12.17 18.78 -10.63
C VAL A 48 -11.07 19.84 -10.47
N ASN A 49 -10.53 20.00 -9.26
CA ASN A 49 -9.43 20.94 -9.00
C ASN A 49 -8.17 20.56 -9.80
N MET A 50 -7.80 19.29 -9.77
CA MET A 50 -6.63 18.76 -10.51
C MET A 50 -6.83 18.94 -12.04
N GLU A 51 -7.97 18.54 -12.57
CA GLU A 51 -8.28 18.65 -14.00
C GLU A 51 -8.24 20.10 -14.50
N LYS A 52 -8.75 21.04 -13.69
CA LYS A 52 -8.66 22.47 -14.02
C LYS A 52 -7.23 22.98 -14.03
N GLN A 53 -6.40 22.57 -13.07
CA GLN A 53 -4.99 22.96 -13.05
C GLN A 53 -4.26 22.46 -14.32
N LEU A 54 -4.44 21.21 -14.69
CA LEU A 54 -3.83 20.65 -15.89
C LEU A 54 -4.24 21.44 -17.14
N ALA A 55 -5.53 21.75 -17.26
CA ALA A 55 -6.06 22.47 -18.42
C ALA A 55 -5.61 23.96 -18.48
N LEU A 56 -5.64 24.67 -17.35
CA LEU A 56 -5.36 26.10 -17.29
C LEU A 56 -3.86 26.42 -17.28
N CYS A 57 -3.06 25.55 -16.61
CA CYS A 57 -1.63 25.78 -16.43
C CYS A 57 -0.76 24.97 -17.41
N GLY A 58 -1.34 24.40 -18.48
CA GLY A 58 -0.57 23.70 -19.52
C GLY A 58 0.20 22.50 -19.00
N GLU A 59 -0.38 21.74 -18.04
CA GLU A 59 0.25 20.59 -17.38
C GLU A 59 1.52 20.91 -16.59
N ALA A 60 1.75 22.20 -16.23
CA ALA A 60 2.85 22.55 -15.35
C ALA A 60 2.80 21.73 -14.05
N PRO A 61 3.94 21.31 -13.48
CA PRO A 61 3.99 20.54 -12.25
C PRO A 61 3.17 21.18 -11.13
N PHE A 62 2.27 20.40 -10.53
CA PHE A 62 1.42 20.85 -9.44
C PHE A 62 1.98 20.42 -8.10
N TYR A 63 2.16 21.36 -7.19
CA TYR A 63 2.59 21.16 -5.82
C TYR A 63 1.45 21.48 -4.87
N THR A 64 1.03 20.53 -4.07
CA THR A 64 -0.16 20.70 -3.23
C THR A 64 0.15 20.47 -1.75
N LEU A 65 -0.42 21.35 -0.90
CA LEU A 65 -0.43 21.17 0.55
C LEU A 65 -1.64 20.29 0.92
N GLY A 66 -1.45 19.00 0.97
CA GLY A 66 -2.55 18.07 1.16
C GLY A 66 -3.15 17.64 -0.18
N PRO A 67 -4.47 17.92 -0.39
CA PRO A 67 -5.33 18.79 0.41
C PRO A 67 -5.97 18.14 1.64
N LEU A 68 -6.25 18.94 2.66
CA LEU A 68 -7.08 18.53 3.79
C LEU A 68 -8.50 18.30 3.30
N VAL A 69 -9.02 17.09 3.48
CA VAL A 69 -10.35 16.70 2.96
C VAL A 69 -11.51 17.10 3.86
N THR A 70 -11.21 17.52 5.08
CA THR A 70 -12.18 18.00 6.08
C THR A 70 -11.47 18.89 7.08
N ASP A 71 -12.20 19.82 7.70
CA ASP A 71 -11.69 20.76 8.71
C ASP A 71 -12.03 20.32 10.15
N ILE A 72 -12.62 19.13 10.35
CA ILE A 72 -13.20 18.70 11.63
C ILE A 72 -12.13 18.28 12.67
N ALA A 73 -10.88 18.11 12.27
CA ALA A 73 -9.89 17.43 13.10
C ALA A 73 -8.63 18.26 13.38
N PRO A 74 -8.72 19.43 14.06
CA PRO A 74 -7.53 20.14 14.49
C PRO A 74 -6.62 19.26 15.35
N GLY A 75 -5.30 19.30 15.09
CA GLY A 75 -4.32 18.40 15.71
C GLY A 75 -4.11 17.08 14.95
N TYR A 76 -4.94 16.79 13.95
CA TYR A 76 -4.85 15.60 13.08
C TYR A 76 -4.78 15.97 11.61
N ASP A 77 -4.37 17.19 11.30
CA ASP A 77 -4.34 17.70 9.92
C ASP A 77 -3.40 16.90 9.01
N HIS A 78 -2.35 16.29 9.55
CA HIS A 78 -1.50 15.34 8.82
C HIS A 78 -2.27 14.11 8.30
N ILE A 79 -3.31 13.66 9.02
CA ILE A 79 -4.17 12.54 8.60
C ILE A 79 -5.15 13.01 7.54
N THR A 80 -5.90 14.09 7.81
CA THR A 80 -6.93 14.60 6.88
C THR A 80 -6.32 15.02 5.56
N SER A 81 -5.13 15.61 5.59
CA SER A 81 -4.38 15.99 4.39
C SER A 81 -3.71 14.80 3.71
N GLY A 82 -3.24 13.80 4.45
CA GLY A 82 -2.70 12.57 3.87
C GLY A 82 -3.70 11.82 3.00
N ILE A 83 -4.99 11.82 3.37
CA ILE A 83 -6.07 11.27 2.55
C ILE A 83 -6.17 12.02 1.21
N GLY A 84 -6.24 13.34 1.27
CA GLY A 84 -6.34 14.17 0.06
C GLY A 84 -5.08 14.14 -0.79
N ALA A 85 -3.91 14.06 -0.16
CA ALA A 85 -2.63 13.92 -0.83
C ALA A 85 -2.55 12.62 -1.66
N ALA A 86 -3.01 11.50 -1.11
CA ALA A 86 -3.09 10.25 -1.87
C ALA A 86 -4.03 10.37 -3.08
N MET A 87 -5.18 11.01 -2.91
CA MET A 87 -6.14 11.20 -4.00
C MET A 87 -5.61 12.14 -5.09
N ILE A 88 -5.11 13.31 -4.72
CA ILE A 88 -4.63 14.28 -5.72
C ILE A 88 -3.36 13.78 -6.39
N GLY A 89 -2.50 13.06 -5.66
CA GLY A 89 -1.33 12.37 -6.20
C GLY A 89 -1.72 11.32 -7.24
N TRP A 90 -2.78 10.56 -6.99
CA TRP A 90 -3.34 9.62 -7.97
C TRP A 90 -3.87 10.34 -9.22
N PHE A 91 -4.49 11.50 -9.07
CA PHE A 91 -5.04 12.26 -10.18
C PHE A 91 -4.01 13.07 -10.98
N GLY A 92 -2.76 13.21 -10.52
CA GLY A 92 -1.70 13.80 -11.32
C GLY A 92 -0.81 14.84 -10.65
N THR A 93 -1.02 15.19 -9.39
CA THR A 93 -0.10 16.09 -8.66
C THR A 93 1.33 15.55 -8.71
N SER A 94 2.28 16.43 -8.99
CA SER A 94 3.69 16.09 -9.17
C SER A 94 4.47 16.07 -7.87
N MET A 95 4.09 16.89 -6.89
CA MET A 95 4.77 17.02 -5.61
C MET A 95 3.77 17.28 -4.49
N LEU A 96 3.98 16.65 -3.36
CA LEU A 96 3.16 16.77 -2.16
C LEU A 96 3.93 17.48 -1.05
N CYS A 97 3.39 18.59 -0.53
CA CYS A 97 3.88 19.23 0.68
C CYS A 97 3.36 18.52 1.92
N TYR A 98 4.23 18.12 2.84
CA TYR A 98 3.79 17.48 4.06
C TYR A 98 3.10 18.47 5.02
N VAL A 99 2.18 17.93 5.79
CA VAL A 99 1.46 18.64 6.87
C VAL A 99 1.78 17.94 8.19
N THR A 100 1.99 18.72 9.23
CA THR A 100 2.27 18.20 10.58
C THR A 100 0.99 18.13 11.43
N PRO A 101 1.01 17.40 12.57
CA PRO A 101 -0.10 17.44 13.53
C PRO A 101 -0.43 18.84 14.06
N LYS A 102 0.56 19.76 14.01
CA LYS A 102 0.41 21.13 14.52
C LYS A 102 0.02 22.17 13.47
N GLU A 103 -0.34 21.73 12.27
CA GLU A 103 -0.83 22.65 11.24
C GLU A 103 -1.96 23.51 11.79
N HIS A 104 -1.94 24.81 11.51
CA HIS A 104 -2.86 25.83 12.01
C HIS A 104 -2.86 26.08 13.54
N LEU A 105 -2.08 25.31 14.32
CA LEU A 105 -2.07 25.38 15.80
C LEU A 105 -0.77 25.90 16.40
N GLY A 106 0.37 25.62 15.78
CA GLY A 106 1.66 26.02 16.32
C GLY A 106 2.86 25.54 15.53
N LEU A 107 4.05 25.90 15.98
CA LEU A 107 5.30 25.47 15.35
C LEU A 107 5.57 23.98 15.63
N PRO A 108 5.86 23.18 14.59
CA PRO A 108 6.18 21.77 14.78
C PRO A 108 7.57 21.58 15.39
N ASN A 109 7.70 20.56 16.23
CA ASN A 109 8.99 20.04 16.66
C ASN A 109 9.48 18.93 15.70
N ARG A 110 10.64 18.33 16.02
CA ARG A 110 11.23 17.25 15.19
C ARG A 110 10.30 16.05 14.99
N ASP A 111 9.60 15.65 16.03
CA ASP A 111 8.73 14.45 15.99
C ASP A 111 7.46 14.74 15.20
N ASP A 112 6.92 15.95 15.32
CA ASP A 112 5.81 16.41 14.47
C ASP A 112 6.19 16.39 12.98
N VAL A 113 7.41 16.87 12.66
CA VAL A 113 7.93 16.84 11.29
C VAL A 113 8.11 15.39 10.80
N LYS A 114 8.69 14.51 11.61
CA LYS A 114 8.82 13.09 11.30
C LYS A 114 7.44 12.48 10.98
N THR A 115 6.46 12.73 11.83
CA THR A 115 5.08 12.24 11.65
C THR A 115 4.49 12.74 10.34
N GLY A 116 4.61 14.02 10.03
CA GLY A 116 4.14 14.60 8.77
C GLY A 116 4.81 13.98 7.55
N VAL A 117 6.13 13.87 7.56
CA VAL A 117 6.89 13.28 6.44
C VAL A 117 6.54 11.82 6.22
N VAL A 118 6.42 11.01 7.27
CA VAL A 118 6.02 9.60 7.16
C VAL A 118 4.62 9.49 6.59
N THR A 119 3.66 10.29 7.07
CA THR A 119 2.29 10.34 6.55
C THR A 119 2.27 10.61 5.05
N TYR A 120 3.06 11.57 4.59
CA TYR A 120 3.10 11.95 3.18
C TYR A 120 3.85 10.95 2.29
N LYS A 121 4.83 10.26 2.82
CA LYS A 121 5.43 9.10 2.14
C LYS A 121 4.42 7.95 1.97
N ILE A 122 3.54 7.74 2.95
CA ILE A 122 2.44 6.77 2.84
C ILE A 122 1.45 7.22 1.75
N ALA A 123 1.04 8.48 1.75
CA ALA A 123 0.12 9.04 0.76
C ALA A 123 0.69 8.94 -0.67
N ALA A 124 1.94 9.31 -0.87
CA ALA A 124 2.62 9.20 -2.16
C ALA A 124 2.74 7.75 -2.63
N HIS A 125 3.11 6.82 -1.74
CA HIS A 125 3.18 5.40 -2.06
C HIS A 125 1.82 4.82 -2.45
N ALA A 126 0.74 5.19 -1.74
CA ALA A 126 -0.61 4.79 -2.09
C ALA A 126 -1.04 5.32 -3.46
N ALA A 127 -0.68 6.57 -3.80
CA ALA A 127 -0.92 7.15 -5.11
C ALA A 127 -0.14 6.41 -6.21
N ASP A 128 1.12 6.03 -5.96
CA ASP A 128 1.95 5.29 -6.91
C ASP A 128 1.40 3.87 -7.16
N LEU A 129 0.91 3.19 -6.12
CA LEU A 129 0.18 1.91 -6.27
C LEU A 129 -1.06 2.10 -7.15
N ALA A 130 -1.87 3.12 -6.88
CA ALA A 130 -3.09 3.41 -7.64
C ALA A 130 -2.82 3.76 -9.12
N LYS A 131 -1.67 4.38 -9.42
CA LYS A 131 -1.19 4.63 -10.78
C LYS A 131 -0.57 3.40 -11.46
N GLY A 132 -0.38 2.30 -10.75
CA GLY A 132 0.26 1.09 -11.26
C GLY A 132 1.78 1.21 -11.40
N HIS A 133 2.46 2.03 -10.58
CA HIS A 133 3.90 2.19 -10.63
C HIS A 133 4.61 0.89 -10.20
N PRO A 134 5.43 0.25 -11.07
CA PRO A 134 5.97 -1.09 -10.80
C PRO A 134 6.82 -1.18 -9.54
N ALA A 135 7.63 -0.17 -9.24
CA ALA A 135 8.49 -0.15 -8.06
C ALA A 135 7.70 -0.10 -6.74
N ALA A 136 6.56 0.61 -6.73
CA ALA A 136 5.68 0.66 -5.56
C ALA A 136 5.09 -0.73 -5.27
N GLN A 137 4.57 -1.41 -6.27
CA GLN A 137 3.99 -2.74 -6.15
C GLN A 137 5.02 -3.79 -5.66
N ILE A 138 6.25 -3.77 -6.20
CA ILE A 138 7.32 -4.69 -5.80
C ILE A 138 7.62 -4.57 -4.31
N ARG A 139 7.75 -3.34 -3.79
CA ARG A 139 8.02 -3.10 -2.38
C ARG A 139 6.86 -3.51 -1.48
N ASP A 140 5.65 -3.19 -1.88
CA ASP A 140 4.44 -3.52 -1.14
C ASP A 140 4.24 -5.04 -1.05
N ASP A 141 4.43 -5.75 -2.14
CA ASP A 141 4.38 -7.21 -2.20
C ASP A 141 5.48 -7.86 -1.33
N ALA A 142 6.69 -7.31 -1.32
CA ALA A 142 7.79 -7.82 -0.50
C ALA A 142 7.45 -7.69 0.99
N LEU A 143 6.94 -6.53 1.42
CA LEU A 143 6.52 -6.31 2.81
C LEU A 143 5.32 -7.17 3.16
N SER A 144 4.36 -7.34 2.26
CA SER A 144 3.20 -8.20 2.45
C SER A 144 3.60 -9.66 2.69
N ARG A 145 4.53 -10.19 1.87
CA ARG A 145 5.10 -11.54 2.08
C ARG A 145 5.89 -11.66 3.38
N ALA A 146 6.65 -10.64 3.76
CA ALA A 146 7.36 -10.61 5.04
C ALA A 146 6.39 -10.66 6.22
N ARG A 147 5.31 -9.86 6.16
CA ARG A 147 4.25 -9.82 7.17
C ARG A 147 3.53 -11.16 7.27
N PHE A 148 3.13 -11.75 6.17
CA PHE A 148 2.44 -13.03 6.15
C PHE A 148 3.31 -14.19 6.67
N GLY A 149 4.62 -14.13 6.43
CA GLY A 149 5.60 -15.09 6.93
C GLY A 149 6.14 -14.81 8.34
N PHE A 150 5.62 -13.78 9.04
CA PHE A 150 6.11 -13.34 10.35
C PHE A 150 7.62 -13.06 10.39
N ARG A 151 8.18 -12.59 9.28
CA ARG A 151 9.58 -12.16 9.19
C ARG A 151 9.70 -10.72 9.67
N TRP A 152 9.77 -10.55 10.98
CA TRP A 152 9.69 -9.24 11.65
C TRP A 152 10.78 -8.27 11.20
N GLU A 153 12.03 -8.71 11.14
CA GLU A 153 13.15 -7.87 10.68
C GLU A 153 12.95 -7.36 9.25
N ASP A 154 12.47 -8.22 8.36
CA ASP A 154 12.16 -7.81 6.99
C ASP A 154 11.00 -6.80 6.95
N GLN A 155 9.96 -6.99 7.78
CA GLN A 155 8.86 -6.01 7.90
C GLN A 155 9.36 -4.64 8.33
N PHE A 156 10.24 -4.59 9.34
CA PHE A 156 10.78 -3.33 9.83
C PHE A 156 11.64 -2.66 8.77
N ASN A 157 12.58 -3.39 8.17
CA ASN A 157 13.52 -2.86 7.18
C ASN A 157 12.86 -2.43 5.86
N LEU A 158 11.76 -3.06 5.46
CA LEU A 158 10.95 -2.68 4.30
C LEU A 158 9.99 -1.52 4.61
N GLY A 159 9.71 -1.26 5.88
CA GLY A 159 8.81 -0.20 6.32
C GLY A 159 9.36 1.20 6.09
N LEU A 160 8.49 2.20 6.16
CA LEU A 160 8.88 3.62 6.04
C LEU A 160 9.48 4.18 7.33
N ASP A 161 9.11 3.62 8.48
CA ASP A 161 9.61 3.97 9.81
C ASP A 161 9.93 2.70 10.61
N PRO A 162 11.10 2.11 10.36
CA PRO A 162 11.49 0.86 11.00
C PRO A 162 11.64 0.98 12.51
N ASP A 163 12.10 2.11 13.01
CA ASP A 163 12.32 2.31 14.45
C ASP A 163 11.01 2.32 15.22
N THR A 164 10.01 3.05 14.73
CA THR A 164 8.67 3.08 15.33
C THR A 164 8.00 1.71 15.24
N ALA A 165 8.10 1.02 14.09
CA ALA A 165 7.53 -0.31 13.92
C ALA A 165 8.14 -1.32 14.91
N ARG A 166 9.46 -1.31 15.07
CA ARG A 166 10.17 -2.14 16.05
C ARG A 166 9.78 -1.81 17.48
N ALA A 167 9.76 -0.54 17.84
CA ALA A 167 9.39 -0.11 19.20
C ALA A 167 7.99 -0.59 19.59
N PHE A 168 7.01 -0.43 18.72
CA PHE A 168 5.63 -0.89 18.96
C PHE A 168 5.52 -2.40 19.04
N HIS A 169 6.26 -3.12 18.20
CA HIS A 169 6.28 -4.58 18.25
C HIS A 169 6.87 -5.10 19.56
N ASP A 170 7.97 -4.50 20.03
CA ASP A 170 8.74 -4.97 21.19
C ASP A 170 8.13 -4.53 22.52
N GLU A 171 7.34 -3.45 22.53
CA GLU A 171 6.77 -2.85 23.75
C GLU A 171 6.03 -3.87 24.65
N THR A 172 5.29 -4.78 24.04
CA THR A 172 4.47 -5.77 24.76
C THR A 172 5.03 -7.18 24.72
N LEU A 173 6.24 -7.37 24.20
CA LEU A 173 6.93 -8.66 24.08
C LEU A 173 8.23 -8.68 24.90
N PRO A 174 8.15 -8.81 26.23
CA PRO A 174 9.30 -8.63 27.11
C PRO A 174 10.38 -9.69 27.01
N LYS A 175 10.12 -10.84 26.34
CA LYS A 175 11.08 -11.92 26.15
C LYS A 175 11.59 -11.92 24.71
N GLU A 176 12.89 -12.03 24.52
CA GLU A 176 13.52 -12.08 23.19
C GLU A 176 12.95 -13.18 22.29
N ALA A 177 12.66 -14.35 22.82
CA ALA A 177 12.04 -15.45 22.06
C ALA A 177 10.64 -15.09 21.52
N HIS A 178 9.92 -14.18 22.16
CA HIS A 178 8.63 -13.74 21.70
C HIS A 178 8.72 -12.75 20.52
N LYS A 179 9.81 -11.99 20.43
CA LYS A 179 10.03 -10.99 19.38
C LYS A 179 10.19 -11.59 17.99
N VAL A 180 10.58 -12.87 17.93
CA VAL A 180 10.72 -13.63 16.67
C VAL A 180 9.58 -14.63 16.45
N ALA A 181 8.58 -14.64 17.30
CA ALA A 181 7.47 -15.60 17.23
C ALA A 181 6.52 -15.33 16.03
N HIS A 182 5.83 -16.35 15.60
CA HIS A 182 4.85 -16.31 14.50
C HIS A 182 3.47 -15.79 14.96
N PHE A 183 3.47 -14.80 15.82
CA PHE A 183 2.30 -14.05 16.27
C PHE A 183 2.74 -12.70 16.82
N CYS A 184 1.82 -11.75 16.93
CA CYS A 184 2.04 -10.49 17.65
C CYS A 184 1.21 -10.46 18.95
N SER A 185 1.53 -9.53 19.83
CA SER A 185 0.84 -9.35 21.12
C SER A 185 -0.65 -9.01 20.98
N MET A 186 -1.07 -8.44 19.87
CA MET A 186 -2.46 -8.03 19.66
C MET A 186 -3.42 -9.22 19.59
N CYS A 187 -3.08 -10.25 18.80
CA CYS A 187 -3.93 -11.43 18.61
C CYS A 187 -3.50 -12.61 19.47
N GLY A 188 -2.24 -12.64 19.89
CA GLY A 188 -1.63 -13.77 20.58
C GLY A 188 -1.50 -15.03 19.73
N PRO A 189 -1.01 -16.14 20.33
CA PRO A 189 -0.65 -17.34 19.58
C PRO A 189 -1.84 -18.16 19.05
N LYS A 190 -3.05 -17.94 19.56
CA LYS A 190 -4.21 -18.82 19.27
C LYS A 190 -5.23 -18.23 18.30
N PHE A 191 -5.21 -16.91 18.05
CA PHE A 191 -6.24 -16.22 17.28
C PHE A 191 -5.67 -15.27 16.23
N CYS A 192 -4.45 -15.50 15.77
CA CYS A 192 -3.84 -14.68 14.74
C CYS A 192 -4.56 -14.92 13.40
N SER A 193 -5.16 -13.86 12.84
CA SER A 193 -5.87 -13.93 11.55
C SER A 193 -4.96 -14.33 10.39
N MET A 194 -3.67 -14.00 10.48
CA MET A 194 -2.66 -14.40 9.47
C MET A 194 -2.42 -15.90 9.51
N GLU A 195 -2.28 -16.48 10.70
CA GLU A 195 -2.12 -17.93 10.90
C GLU A 195 -3.35 -18.69 10.41
N ILE A 196 -4.55 -18.25 10.82
CA ILE A 196 -5.81 -18.83 10.36
C ILE A 196 -5.94 -18.77 8.83
N THR A 197 -5.58 -17.62 8.22
CA THR A 197 -5.60 -17.46 6.76
C THR A 197 -4.63 -18.44 6.08
N ARG A 198 -3.44 -18.65 6.67
CA ARG A 198 -2.47 -19.62 6.16
C ARG A 198 -3.01 -21.04 6.23
N GLU A 199 -3.55 -21.45 7.37
CA GLU A 199 -4.16 -22.77 7.55
C GLU A 199 -5.31 -23.02 6.57
N VAL A 200 -6.18 -22.02 6.35
CA VAL A 200 -7.28 -22.12 5.37
C VAL A 200 -6.74 -22.27 3.95
N ARG A 201 -5.70 -21.52 3.57
CA ARG A 201 -5.07 -21.64 2.24
C ARG A 201 -4.40 -23.00 2.05
N ASP A 202 -3.68 -23.48 3.05
CA ASP A 202 -3.04 -24.80 3.02
C ASP A 202 -4.09 -25.92 2.93
N TYR A 203 -5.20 -25.77 3.61
CA TYR A 203 -6.33 -26.69 3.50
C TYR A 203 -6.95 -26.67 2.11
N ALA A 204 -7.20 -25.50 1.54
CA ALA A 204 -7.74 -25.36 0.19
C ALA A 204 -6.80 -25.94 -0.88
N ALA A 205 -5.49 -25.73 -0.74
CA ALA A 205 -4.50 -26.32 -1.65
C ALA A 205 -4.55 -27.85 -1.62
N ARG A 206 -4.58 -28.44 -0.42
CA ARG A 206 -4.73 -29.91 -0.26
C ARG A 206 -6.03 -30.47 -0.83
N LEU A 207 -7.13 -29.70 -0.78
CA LEU A 207 -8.39 -30.12 -1.41
C LEU A 207 -8.28 -30.14 -2.93
N ASN A 208 -7.63 -29.12 -3.53
CA ASN A 208 -7.41 -29.07 -4.98
C ASN A 208 -6.49 -30.21 -5.44
N GLU A 209 -5.36 -30.43 -4.77
CA GLU A 209 -4.48 -31.58 -5.04
C GLU A 209 -5.21 -32.92 -4.96
N ARG A 210 -6.09 -33.09 -3.97
CA ARG A 210 -6.91 -34.29 -3.84
C ARG A 210 -7.92 -34.44 -4.97
N GLN A 211 -8.54 -33.33 -5.41
CA GLN A 211 -9.50 -33.35 -6.53
C GLN A 211 -8.79 -33.65 -7.86
N GLU A 212 -7.62 -33.06 -8.08
CA GLU A 212 -6.79 -33.33 -9.25
C GLU A 212 -6.32 -34.78 -9.27
N GLY A 213 -5.83 -35.31 -8.16
CA GLY A 213 -5.46 -36.73 -8.02
C GLY A 213 -6.62 -37.69 -8.24
N MET A 214 -7.84 -37.36 -7.77
CA MET A 214 -9.04 -38.16 -8.04
C MET A 214 -9.44 -38.11 -9.52
N ALA A 215 -9.31 -36.95 -10.18
CA ALA A 215 -9.61 -36.81 -11.59
C ALA A 215 -8.63 -37.63 -12.44
N GLU A 216 -7.32 -37.54 -12.14
CA GLU A 216 -6.27 -38.33 -12.79
C GLU A 216 -6.50 -39.86 -12.61
N MET A 217 -6.82 -40.29 -11.41
CA MET A 217 -7.11 -41.69 -11.15
C MET A 217 -8.41 -42.16 -11.86
N SER A 218 -9.40 -41.28 -11.96
CA SER A 218 -10.65 -41.58 -12.69
C SER A 218 -10.40 -41.69 -14.19
N GLU A 219 -9.48 -40.91 -14.75
CA GLU A 219 -9.07 -41.01 -16.16
C GLU A 219 -8.33 -42.33 -16.41
N LYS A 220 -7.31 -42.63 -15.59
CA LYS A 220 -6.59 -43.91 -15.64
C LYS A 220 -7.54 -45.13 -15.50
N PHE A 221 -8.53 -45.06 -14.63
CA PHE A 221 -9.50 -46.11 -14.46
C PHE A 221 -10.33 -46.33 -15.76
N ARG A 222 -10.75 -45.25 -16.41
CA ARG A 222 -11.48 -45.35 -17.70
C ARG A 222 -10.60 -45.89 -18.82
N ASP A 223 -9.34 -45.47 -18.88
CA ASP A 223 -8.39 -45.94 -19.90
C ASP A 223 -8.03 -47.43 -19.76
N LEU A 224 -8.07 -47.94 -18.53
CA LEU A 224 -7.89 -49.36 -18.20
C LEU A 224 -9.16 -50.19 -18.38
N GLY A 225 -10.21 -49.62 -18.98
CA GLY A 225 -11.45 -50.39 -19.25
C GLY A 225 -12.44 -50.49 -18.10
N GLY A 226 -12.25 -49.70 -17.03
CA GLY A 226 -13.21 -49.65 -15.91
C GLY A 226 -13.10 -50.80 -14.91
N GLU A 227 -12.03 -51.57 -14.90
CA GLU A 227 -11.80 -52.65 -13.95
C GLU A 227 -11.03 -52.21 -12.71
N VAL A 228 -11.52 -52.58 -11.50
CA VAL A 228 -10.89 -52.24 -10.22
C VAL A 228 -9.68 -53.11 -9.91
N TYR A 229 -9.59 -54.29 -10.53
CA TYR A 229 -8.50 -55.23 -10.31
C TYR A 229 -7.70 -55.43 -11.61
N ILE A 230 -6.43 -55.01 -11.56
CA ILE A 230 -5.45 -55.34 -12.62
C ILE A 230 -4.99 -56.79 -12.41
N ARG A 231 -5.10 -57.62 -13.45
CA ARG A 231 -4.56 -58.99 -13.41
C ARG A 231 -3.08 -58.95 -13.15
N THR A 232 -2.60 -59.85 -12.31
CA THR A 232 -1.17 -59.88 -11.87
C THR A 232 -0.17 -60.18 -12.99
N ASP A 233 -0.65 -60.74 -14.08
CA ASP A 233 0.08 -61.04 -15.32
C ASP A 233 0.27 -59.83 -16.26
N GLU A 234 -0.50 -58.76 -16.06
CA GLU A 234 -0.43 -57.51 -16.85
C GLU A 234 0.29 -56.37 -16.09
N ARG A 235 0.84 -56.63 -14.90
CA ARG A 235 1.51 -55.62 -14.12
C ARG A 235 2.92 -55.33 -14.68
N PRO A 236 3.24 -54.09 -15.10
CA PRO A 236 4.61 -53.74 -15.44
C PRO A 236 5.55 -54.03 -14.26
N PRO A 237 6.80 -54.41 -14.51
CA PRO A 237 7.74 -54.74 -13.44
C PRO A 237 7.88 -53.53 -12.50
N SER A 238 7.60 -53.76 -11.20
CA SER A 238 7.77 -52.74 -10.16
C SER A 238 9.25 -52.36 -10.11
N GLU A 239 9.56 -51.08 -10.30
CA GLU A 239 10.87 -50.56 -9.92
C GLU A 239 10.99 -50.70 -8.38
N GLU A 240 11.86 -51.65 -7.96
CA GLU A 240 12.21 -51.79 -6.54
C GLU A 240 12.88 -50.49 -6.06
N PRO A 241 12.39 -49.86 -4.98
CA PRO A 241 13.09 -48.72 -4.42
C PRO A 241 14.45 -49.17 -3.89
N ALA A 242 15.53 -48.60 -4.45
CA ALA A 242 16.89 -48.82 -4.02
C ALA A 242 17.02 -48.56 -2.50
N LEU A 243 17.22 -49.58 -1.72
CA LEU A 243 17.54 -49.52 -0.30
C LEU A 243 18.81 -48.69 -0.09
N ARG A 244 18.66 -47.47 0.38
CA ARG A 244 19.78 -46.64 0.87
C ARG A 244 20.32 -47.29 2.13
N THR A 245 21.39 -48.06 1.98
CA THR A 245 22.24 -48.47 3.11
C THR A 245 22.92 -47.24 3.71
N LYS A 246 22.52 -46.89 4.91
CA LYS A 246 23.28 -45.96 5.76
C LYS A 246 24.59 -46.67 6.20
N ARG A 247 25.71 -46.00 5.92
CA ARG A 247 26.93 -46.09 6.71
C ARG A 247 27.20 -44.72 7.35
#